data_4f35d271895c029a1891f6c5e61ae8d0
#
_entry.id   4f35d271895c029a1891f6c5e61ae8d0
#
_cell.length_a   1.000
_cell.length_b   1.000
_cell.length_c   1.000
_cell.angle_alpha   90.00
_cell.angle_beta   90.00
_cell.angle_gamma   90.00
#
_symmetry.space_group_name_H-M   'P 1'
#
loop_
_entity.id
_entity.type
_entity.pdbx_description
1 polymer ?
#
loop_
_entity_poly.entity_id
_entity_poly.type
_entity_poly.pdbx_seq_one_letter_code
_entity_poly.pdbx_strand_id
1 'polypeptide(L)'
;NGAYASLDRGESWEIFSNGLPNVAVHDMVIQTEAKDLVLGTHGRSLYVADVELIQKLTAANMNEVVVADIKEVSHSKRWGSSRNDWSELNEPSVEIQFYCPQSGKASITIESEDGKELQAIDIKSVRGVNVFDYNLTLSKKGVKNVDKFDIETAKETNGKKYLPKGTYVVKVKNGSQSAKGLLTLK
;
A
#
# COMPACT_ATOMS: atom_id res chain seq x y z
N ASN A 1 16.21 20.37 2.57
CA ASN A 1 15.43 19.99 1.38
C ASN A 1 14.61 18.75 1.69
N GLY A 2 13.44 18.61 1.04
CA GLY A 2 12.48 17.55 1.30
C GLY A 2 11.31 18.02 2.19
N ALA A 3 10.41 17.11 2.52
CA ALA A 3 9.29 17.35 3.42
C ALA A 3 9.50 16.60 4.74
N TYR A 4 9.03 17.20 5.82
CA TYR A 4 9.08 16.65 7.17
C TYR A 4 7.72 16.81 7.82
N ALA A 5 7.32 15.85 8.62
CA ALA A 5 6.09 15.91 9.41
C ALA A 5 6.43 15.83 10.91
N SER A 6 5.73 16.61 11.70
CA SER A 6 5.74 16.51 13.16
C SER A 6 4.37 16.04 13.64
N LEU A 7 4.36 15.06 14.53
CA LEU A 7 3.15 14.50 15.13
C LEU A 7 2.98 14.90 16.61
N ASP A 8 3.97 15.66 17.14
CA ASP A 8 4.07 16.11 18.52
C ASP A 8 4.21 17.65 18.63
N ARG A 9 3.63 18.37 17.69
CA ARG A 9 3.60 19.84 17.64
C ARG A 9 4.97 20.48 17.49
N GLY A 10 5.91 19.80 16.81
CA GLY A 10 7.22 20.34 16.50
C GLY A 10 8.32 19.93 17.48
N GLU A 11 8.04 19.08 18.48
CA GLU A 11 9.07 18.56 19.38
C GLU A 11 10.01 17.58 18.68
N SER A 12 9.48 16.76 17.76
CA SER A 12 10.27 15.90 16.87
C SER A 12 9.76 15.97 15.42
N TRP A 13 10.65 15.61 14.48
CA TRP A 13 10.38 15.67 13.04
C TRP A 13 10.79 14.36 12.38
N GLU A 14 9.86 13.78 11.62
CA GLU A 14 10.10 12.59 10.80
C GLU A 14 10.20 12.98 9.33
N ILE A 15 11.04 12.27 8.57
CA ILE A 15 11.14 12.47 7.12
C ILE A 15 9.85 12.02 6.46
N PHE A 16 9.25 12.94 5.69
CA PHE A 16 8.07 12.69 4.87
C PHE A 16 8.41 12.94 3.40
N SER A 17 9.32 12.14 2.85
CA SER A 17 9.87 12.35 1.50
C SER A 17 9.85 11.08 0.65
N ASN A 18 8.98 10.10 0.95
CA ASN A 18 8.87 8.90 0.14
C ASN A 18 8.41 9.28 -1.27
N GLY A 19 9.25 9.02 -2.28
CA GLY A 19 9.02 9.43 -3.66
C GLY A 19 9.29 10.91 -3.97
N LEU A 20 9.49 11.78 -2.97
CA LEU A 20 9.89 13.17 -3.20
C LEU A 20 11.42 13.26 -3.33
N PRO A 21 11.96 13.78 -4.43
CA PRO A 21 13.39 14.01 -4.55
C PRO A 21 13.88 15.06 -3.54
N ASN A 22 15.18 15.07 -3.27
CA ASN A 22 15.80 16.06 -2.40
C ASN A 22 15.81 17.45 -3.04
N VAL A 23 14.69 18.13 -3.00
CA VAL A 23 14.40 19.41 -3.66
C VAL A 23 13.83 20.42 -2.65
N ALA A 24 14.03 21.70 -2.92
CA ALA A 24 13.41 22.75 -2.13
C ALA A 24 11.90 22.77 -2.38
N VAL A 25 11.11 22.70 -1.32
CA VAL A 25 9.67 22.92 -1.34
C VAL A 25 9.43 24.39 -1.06
N HIS A 26 8.74 25.09 -1.95
CA HIS A 26 8.48 26.51 -1.86
C HIS A 26 7.09 26.81 -1.33
N ASP A 27 6.14 25.93 -1.58
CA ASP A 27 4.77 26.08 -1.13
C ASP A 27 4.14 24.71 -0.88
N MET A 28 3.15 24.68 0.03
CA MET A 28 2.38 23.48 0.33
C MET A 28 0.94 23.82 0.66
N VAL A 29 0.03 23.02 0.15
CA VAL A 29 -1.41 23.14 0.41
C VAL A 29 -2.00 21.77 0.69
N ILE A 30 -2.87 21.68 1.70
CA ILE A 30 -3.66 20.46 1.96
C ILE A 30 -5.04 20.64 1.34
N GLN A 31 -5.39 19.76 0.42
CA GLN A 31 -6.75 19.61 -0.07
C GLN A 31 -7.52 18.73 0.92
N THR A 32 -8.45 19.33 1.66
CA THR A 32 -9.07 18.70 2.85
C THR A 32 -10.03 17.58 2.53
N GLU A 33 -10.72 17.60 1.40
CA GLU A 33 -11.67 16.55 1.00
C GLU A 33 -10.98 15.30 0.50
N ALA A 34 -9.95 15.46 -0.36
CA ALA A 34 -9.15 14.34 -0.84
C ALA A 34 -8.06 13.90 0.14
N LYS A 35 -7.77 14.73 1.18
CA LYS A 35 -6.66 14.53 2.11
C LYS A 35 -5.29 14.48 1.41
N ASP A 36 -5.16 15.26 0.35
CA ASP A 36 -3.95 15.36 -0.43
C ASP A 36 -3.12 16.56 0.02
N LEU A 37 -1.83 16.33 0.25
CA LEU A 37 -0.82 17.37 0.39
C LEU A 37 -0.21 17.63 -0.97
N VAL A 38 -0.39 18.84 -1.49
CA VAL A 38 0.22 19.31 -2.73
C VAL A 38 1.47 20.12 -2.39
N LEU A 39 2.61 19.73 -2.94
CA LEU A 39 3.91 20.37 -2.73
C LEU A 39 4.37 21.05 -4.00
N GLY A 40 4.56 22.37 -3.96
CA GLY A 40 5.20 23.15 -5.01
C GLY A 40 6.72 23.15 -4.85
N THR A 41 7.45 22.60 -5.83
CA THR A 41 8.91 22.49 -5.75
C THR A 41 9.63 23.43 -6.69
N HIS A 42 10.88 23.77 -6.38
CA HIS A 42 11.70 24.59 -7.24
C HIS A 42 12.22 23.80 -8.45
N GLY A 43 11.62 24.05 -9.61
CA GLY A 43 12.09 23.52 -10.91
C GLY A 43 11.85 22.02 -11.12
N ARG A 44 11.11 21.33 -10.26
CA ARG A 44 10.88 19.89 -10.35
C ARG A 44 9.40 19.46 -10.30
N SER A 45 8.46 20.33 -10.71
CA SER A 45 7.04 20.02 -10.77
C SER A 45 6.31 20.10 -9.42
N LEU A 46 5.05 19.71 -9.43
CA LEU A 46 4.20 19.55 -8.27
C LEU A 46 4.20 18.08 -7.86
N TYR A 47 4.19 17.84 -6.56
CA TYR A 47 4.03 16.50 -5.99
C TYR A 47 2.76 16.45 -5.17
N VAL A 48 2.06 15.33 -5.23
CA VAL A 48 0.85 15.08 -4.45
C VAL A 48 1.11 13.86 -3.59
N ALA A 49 0.80 13.96 -2.31
CA ALA A 49 0.93 12.88 -1.35
C ALA A 49 -0.38 12.77 -0.55
N ASP A 50 -0.90 11.56 -0.45
CA ASP A 50 -2.00 11.23 0.44
C ASP A 50 -1.51 11.34 1.89
N VAL A 51 -2.16 12.18 2.69
CA VAL A 51 -1.80 12.41 4.10
C VAL A 51 -2.82 11.83 5.08
N GLU A 52 -3.78 11.04 4.61
CA GLU A 52 -4.82 10.46 5.45
C GLU A 52 -4.23 9.64 6.61
N LEU A 53 -3.24 8.80 6.31
CA LEU A 53 -2.57 8.01 7.32
C LEU A 53 -1.90 8.88 8.39
N ILE A 54 -1.18 9.92 7.96
CA ILE A 54 -0.50 10.85 8.89
C ILE A 54 -1.52 11.57 9.78
N GLN A 55 -2.64 11.99 9.22
CA GLN A 55 -3.70 12.65 9.99
C GLN A 55 -4.37 11.73 11.02
N LYS A 56 -4.32 10.42 10.81
CA LYS A 56 -4.80 9.40 11.77
C LYS A 56 -3.78 9.10 12.88
N LEU A 57 -2.51 9.49 12.72
CA LEU A 57 -1.49 9.28 13.74
C LEU A 57 -1.65 10.29 14.87
N THR A 58 -1.55 9.79 16.08
CA THR A 58 -1.62 10.55 17.32
C THR A 58 -0.53 10.08 18.27
N ALA A 59 -0.22 10.86 19.30
CA ALA A 59 0.74 10.43 20.31
C ALA A 59 0.41 9.06 20.94
N ALA A 60 -0.85 8.67 20.95
CA ALA A 60 -1.29 7.37 21.50
C ALA A 60 -0.92 6.18 20.61
N ASN A 61 -0.92 6.35 19.26
CA ASN A 61 -0.69 5.24 18.32
C ASN A 61 0.65 5.32 17.57
N MET A 62 1.46 6.34 17.78
CA MET A 62 2.81 6.47 17.17
C MET A 62 3.79 5.34 17.55
N ASN A 63 3.50 4.58 18.60
CA ASN A 63 4.29 3.43 18.99
C ASN A 63 3.72 2.11 18.46
N GLU A 64 2.72 2.17 17.60
CA GLU A 64 2.02 1.01 17.04
C GLU A 64 2.13 0.99 15.53
N VAL A 65 1.97 -0.20 14.94
CA VAL A 65 1.77 -0.30 13.49
C VAL A 65 0.34 0.17 13.17
N VAL A 66 0.21 1.03 12.17
CA VAL A 66 -1.10 1.52 11.68
C VAL A 66 -1.19 1.26 10.19
N VAL A 67 -2.31 0.73 9.72
CA VAL A 67 -2.58 0.53 8.29
C VAL A 67 -3.62 1.55 7.84
N ALA A 68 -3.36 2.24 6.73
CA ALA A 68 -4.32 3.15 6.12
C ALA A 68 -5.52 2.39 5.53
N ASP A 69 -6.58 3.12 5.23
CA ASP A 69 -7.69 2.59 4.45
C ASP A 69 -7.19 2.25 3.04
N ILE A 70 -7.42 1.02 2.61
CA ILE A 70 -6.96 0.54 1.31
C ILE A 70 -8.07 0.80 0.29
N LYS A 71 -7.71 1.46 -0.81
CA LYS A 71 -8.67 1.78 -1.88
C LYS A 71 -9.23 0.50 -2.50
N GLU A 72 -10.53 0.49 -2.76
CA GLU A 72 -11.18 -0.60 -3.47
C GLU A 72 -10.64 -0.73 -4.89
N VAL A 73 -10.52 -1.96 -5.36
CA VAL A 73 -10.01 -2.26 -6.71
C VAL A 73 -11.09 -2.95 -7.54
N SER A 74 -11.30 -2.45 -8.76
CA SER A 74 -12.17 -3.13 -9.72
C SER A 74 -11.47 -4.35 -10.30
N HIS A 75 -12.02 -5.54 -10.05
CA HIS A 75 -11.48 -6.78 -10.58
C HIS A 75 -11.64 -6.85 -12.10
N SER A 76 -10.63 -7.38 -12.79
CA SER A 76 -10.67 -7.57 -14.23
C SER A 76 -10.22 -8.98 -14.63
N LYS A 77 -11.02 -9.65 -15.45
CA LYS A 77 -10.66 -10.93 -16.08
C LYS A 77 -9.47 -10.83 -17.06
N ARG A 78 -9.00 -9.59 -17.33
CA ARG A 78 -7.87 -9.33 -18.24
C ARG A 78 -6.55 -9.16 -17.50
N TRP A 79 -6.51 -9.29 -16.18
CA TRP A 79 -5.26 -9.22 -15.45
C TRP A 79 -4.29 -10.31 -15.94
N GLY A 80 -3.04 -9.93 -16.13
CA GLY A 80 -1.99 -10.80 -16.67
C GLY A 80 -2.05 -11.03 -18.18
N SER A 81 -2.99 -10.40 -18.90
CA SER A 81 -3.07 -10.49 -20.36
C SER A 81 -2.68 -9.19 -21.04
N SER A 82 -2.22 -9.26 -22.29
CA SER A 82 -1.99 -8.12 -23.17
C SER A 82 -3.12 -8.00 -24.20
N ARG A 83 -3.32 -6.81 -24.72
CA ARG A 83 -4.29 -6.57 -25.80
C ARG A 83 -3.79 -7.09 -27.15
N ASN A 84 -2.49 -7.03 -27.36
CA ASN A 84 -1.77 -7.52 -28.53
C ASN A 84 -0.30 -7.77 -28.15
N ASP A 85 0.48 -8.35 -29.06
CA ASP A 85 1.89 -8.74 -28.81
C ASP A 85 2.83 -7.55 -28.51
N TRP A 86 2.40 -6.33 -28.75
CA TRP A 86 3.18 -5.10 -28.56
C TRP A 86 2.73 -4.27 -27.37
N SER A 87 1.62 -4.64 -26.71
CA SER A 87 1.13 -3.93 -25.54
C SER A 87 1.65 -4.55 -24.25
N GLU A 88 1.87 -3.70 -23.24
CA GLU A 88 2.19 -4.15 -21.89
C GLU A 88 1.09 -5.03 -21.32
N LEU A 89 1.47 -5.90 -20.40
CA LEU A 89 0.53 -6.74 -19.67
C LEU A 89 -0.34 -5.86 -18.75
N ASN A 90 -1.62 -6.17 -18.71
CA ASN A 90 -2.53 -5.53 -17.77
C ASN A 90 -2.31 -6.12 -16.36
N GLU A 91 -1.31 -5.62 -15.66
CA GLU A 91 -1.01 -6.03 -14.28
C GLU A 91 -1.71 -5.09 -13.29
N PRO A 92 -2.50 -5.63 -12.35
CA PRO A 92 -3.13 -4.81 -11.32
C PRO A 92 -2.11 -4.37 -10.28
N SER A 93 -2.40 -3.26 -9.63
CA SER A 93 -1.67 -2.83 -8.43
C SER A 93 -2.62 -2.12 -7.47
N VAL A 94 -2.39 -2.29 -6.19
CA VAL A 94 -3.02 -1.52 -5.12
C VAL A 94 -1.96 -1.07 -4.13
N GLU A 95 -2.01 0.21 -3.81
CA GLU A 95 -1.11 0.80 -2.83
C GLU A 95 -1.59 0.46 -1.42
N ILE A 96 -0.70 -0.08 -0.59
CA ILE A 96 -0.89 -0.34 0.83
C ILE A 96 0.01 0.61 1.60
N GLN A 97 -0.58 1.63 2.22
CA GLN A 97 0.13 2.55 3.08
C GLN A 97 0.04 2.10 4.54
N PHE A 98 1.14 2.17 5.25
CA PHE A 98 1.19 1.80 6.68
C PHE A 98 2.31 2.54 7.41
N TYR A 99 2.10 2.78 8.68
CA TYR A 99 3.09 3.36 9.58
C TYR A 99 3.79 2.26 10.38
N CYS A 100 5.12 2.37 10.46
CA CYS A 100 5.95 1.54 11.34
C CYS A 100 6.61 2.40 12.43
N PRO A 101 6.54 2.01 13.71
CA PRO A 101 7.18 2.75 14.79
C PRO A 101 8.72 2.57 14.80
N GLN A 102 9.22 1.58 14.06
CA GLN A 102 10.67 1.29 13.99
C GLN A 102 11.06 0.76 12.60
N SER A 103 12.30 1.07 12.20
CA SER A 103 12.88 0.51 10.99
C SER A 103 13.23 -0.97 11.19
N GLY A 104 13.14 -1.76 10.13
CA GLY A 104 13.51 -3.17 10.17
C GLY A 104 12.75 -4.03 9.16
N LYS A 105 12.60 -5.30 9.50
CA LYS A 105 11.80 -6.24 8.70
C LYS A 105 10.32 -6.05 9.02
N ALA A 106 9.52 -5.89 7.99
CA ALA A 106 8.06 -5.98 8.09
C ALA A 106 7.56 -7.11 7.18
N SER A 107 6.41 -7.69 7.53
CA SER A 107 5.73 -8.66 6.69
C SER A 107 4.31 -8.18 6.40
N ILE A 108 3.91 -8.31 5.14
CA ILE A 108 2.55 -8.06 4.69
C ILE A 108 1.93 -9.40 4.34
N THR A 109 0.85 -9.75 5.01
CA THR A 109 0.12 -11.00 4.77
C THR A 109 -1.28 -10.67 4.29
N ILE A 110 -1.70 -11.28 3.19
CA ILE A 110 -3.06 -11.20 2.68
C ILE A 110 -3.77 -12.48 3.10
N GLU A 111 -4.86 -12.34 3.80
CA GLU A 111 -5.66 -13.44 4.32
C GLU A 111 -7.09 -13.35 3.76
N SER A 112 -7.73 -14.48 3.53
CA SER A 112 -9.18 -14.55 3.30
C SER A 112 -9.95 -14.21 4.58
N GLU A 113 -11.25 -13.94 4.48
CA GLU A 113 -12.10 -13.64 5.64
C GLU A 113 -12.09 -14.77 6.70
N ASP A 114 -11.93 -16.02 6.28
CA ASP A 114 -11.80 -17.19 7.16
C ASP A 114 -10.36 -17.41 7.68
N GLY A 115 -9.46 -16.45 7.43
CA GLY A 115 -8.09 -16.42 7.98
C GLY A 115 -7.08 -17.32 7.27
N LYS A 116 -7.38 -17.81 6.08
CA LYS A 116 -6.41 -18.57 5.28
C LYS A 116 -5.44 -17.61 4.60
N GLU A 117 -4.14 -17.89 4.70
CA GLU A 117 -3.08 -17.12 4.05
C GLU A 117 -3.13 -17.30 2.54
N LEU A 118 -3.24 -16.20 1.81
CA LEU A 118 -3.27 -16.15 0.34
C LEU A 118 -1.95 -15.64 -0.24
N GLN A 119 -1.30 -14.71 0.44
CA GLN A 119 0.02 -14.20 0.08
C GLN A 119 0.76 -13.75 1.34
N ALA A 120 2.07 -13.90 1.35
CA ALA A 120 2.94 -13.36 2.39
C ALA A 120 4.19 -12.76 1.73
N ILE A 121 4.52 -11.53 2.09
CA ILE A 121 5.60 -10.75 1.49
C ILE A 121 6.41 -10.13 2.61
N ASP A 122 7.70 -10.39 2.60
CA ASP A 122 8.65 -9.74 3.50
C ASP A 122 9.23 -8.50 2.82
N ILE A 123 9.24 -7.40 3.53
CA ILE A 123 9.77 -6.12 3.05
C ILE A 123 10.71 -5.51 4.10
N LYS A 124 11.54 -4.59 3.65
CA LYS A 124 12.31 -3.72 4.54
C LYS A 124 11.51 -2.44 4.76
N SER A 125 11.14 -2.17 6.02
CA SER A 125 10.43 -0.96 6.41
C SER A 125 11.37 0.07 7.04
N VAL A 126 10.98 1.32 6.96
CA VAL A 126 11.57 2.44 7.69
C VAL A 126 10.64 2.89 8.80
N ARG A 127 11.17 3.53 9.84
CA ARG A 127 10.33 4.25 10.79
C ARG A 127 9.57 5.35 10.05
N GLY A 128 8.28 5.50 10.31
CA GLY A 128 7.42 6.44 9.60
C GLY A 128 6.48 5.75 8.61
N VAL A 129 6.00 6.50 7.64
CA VAL A 129 5.09 6.02 6.60
C VAL A 129 5.85 5.20 5.56
N ASN A 130 5.33 4.02 5.28
CA ASN A 130 5.80 3.11 4.26
C ASN A 130 4.69 2.91 3.24
N VAL A 131 5.07 2.73 1.99
CA VAL A 131 4.16 2.45 0.87
C VAL A 131 4.60 1.16 0.19
N PHE A 132 3.67 0.28 -0.07
CA PHE A 132 3.91 -0.98 -0.76
C PHE A 132 2.87 -1.19 -1.86
N ASP A 133 3.34 -1.34 -3.11
CA ASP A 133 2.50 -1.66 -4.25
C ASP A 133 2.31 -3.17 -4.34
N TYR A 134 1.09 -3.62 -4.00
CA TYR A 134 0.72 -5.02 -4.09
C TYR A 134 0.06 -5.32 -5.43
N ASN A 135 0.61 -6.27 -6.16
CA ASN A 135 0.15 -6.66 -7.49
C ASN A 135 -1.01 -7.67 -7.50
N LEU A 136 -1.69 -7.85 -6.38
CA LEU A 136 -2.86 -8.71 -6.19
C LEU A 136 -2.64 -10.20 -6.53
N THR A 137 -1.40 -10.67 -6.52
CA THR A 137 -1.07 -12.07 -6.85
C THR A 137 -1.22 -13.01 -5.66
N LEU A 138 -1.59 -14.24 -5.96
CA LEU A 138 -1.59 -15.35 -5.01
C LEU A 138 -0.21 -16.02 -4.93
N SER A 139 0.18 -16.44 -3.74
CA SER A 139 1.32 -17.36 -3.57
C SER A 139 0.94 -18.78 -4.01
N LYS A 140 1.94 -19.65 -4.18
CA LYS A 140 1.68 -21.09 -4.43
C LYS A 140 0.81 -21.74 -3.34
N LYS A 141 0.95 -21.32 -2.09
CA LYS A 141 0.12 -21.73 -0.95
C LYS A 141 -1.28 -21.13 -1.06
N GLY A 142 -1.36 -19.83 -1.37
CA GLY A 142 -2.62 -19.12 -1.53
C GLY A 142 -3.52 -19.72 -2.60
N VAL A 143 -2.96 -20.13 -3.72
CA VAL A 143 -3.73 -20.82 -4.79
C VAL A 143 -4.43 -22.09 -4.29
N LYS A 144 -3.84 -22.80 -3.32
CA LYS A 144 -4.46 -23.99 -2.72
C LYS A 144 -5.54 -23.67 -1.71
N ASN A 145 -5.52 -22.45 -1.18
CA ASN A 145 -6.44 -21.96 -0.16
C ASN A 145 -7.68 -21.26 -0.76
N VAL A 146 -7.64 -20.93 -2.03
CA VAL A 146 -8.78 -20.37 -2.78
C VAL A 146 -9.51 -21.52 -3.47
N ASP A 147 -10.85 -21.49 -3.42
CA ASP A 147 -11.67 -22.48 -4.13
C ASP A 147 -11.38 -22.42 -5.64
N LYS A 148 -11.20 -23.60 -6.25
CA LYS A 148 -10.88 -23.70 -7.68
C LYS A 148 -11.92 -23.06 -8.59
N PHE A 149 -13.17 -22.93 -8.11
CA PHE A 149 -14.28 -22.31 -8.83
C PHE A 149 -14.25 -20.77 -8.80
N ASP A 150 -13.57 -20.17 -7.79
CA ASP A 150 -13.46 -18.72 -7.64
C ASP A 150 -12.25 -18.15 -8.39
N ILE A 151 -11.26 -19.00 -8.73
CA ILE A 151 -10.17 -18.60 -9.60
C ILE A 151 -10.71 -18.59 -11.03
N GLU A 152 -11.34 -17.51 -11.43
CA GLU A 152 -11.53 -17.26 -12.84
C GLU A 152 -10.14 -17.24 -13.48
N THR A 153 -9.85 -18.28 -14.25
CA THR A 153 -8.64 -18.33 -15.05
C THR A 153 -8.70 -17.22 -16.08
N ALA A 154 -8.22 -16.03 -15.72
CA ALA A 154 -7.74 -15.11 -16.73
C ALA A 154 -6.79 -15.94 -17.61
N LYS A 155 -6.86 -15.81 -18.93
CA LYS A 155 -5.91 -16.48 -19.83
C LYS A 155 -4.53 -16.08 -19.36
N GLU A 156 -3.87 -16.99 -18.61
CA GLU A 156 -2.62 -16.73 -17.93
C GLU A 156 -1.52 -16.58 -18.98
N THR A 157 -1.31 -15.37 -19.47
CA THR A 157 -0.15 -15.09 -20.34
C THR A 157 1.13 -14.93 -19.54
N ASN A 158 1.03 -14.49 -18.26
CA ASN A 158 2.20 -14.27 -17.41
C ASN A 158 2.43 -15.34 -16.31
N GLY A 159 1.60 -16.38 -16.25
CA GLY A 159 1.70 -17.47 -15.26
C GLY A 159 1.36 -17.06 -13.81
N LYS A 160 0.95 -15.83 -13.57
CA LYS A 160 0.53 -15.35 -12.25
C LYS A 160 -0.96 -15.66 -12.03
N LYS A 161 -1.32 -15.94 -10.79
CA LYS A 161 -2.71 -16.08 -10.34
C LYS A 161 -3.05 -14.90 -9.44
N TYR A 162 -4.20 -14.30 -9.69
CA TYR A 162 -4.64 -13.10 -8.99
C TYR A 162 -5.75 -13.41 -7.99
N LEU A 163 -5.92 -12.54 -7.01
CA LEU A 163 -7.02 -12.62 -6.07
C LEU A 163 -8.36 -12.53 -6.81
N PRO A 164 -9.32 -13.41 -6.54
CA PRO A 164 -10.69 -13.29 -7.06
C PRO A 164 -11.41 -12.08 -6.43
N LYS A 165 -12.63 -11.82 -6.89
CA LYS A 165 -13.51 -10.83 -6.24
C LYS A 165 -13.77 -11.24 -4.80
N GLY A 166 -13.81 -10.28 -3.90
CA GLY A 166 -14.05 -10.53 -2.49
C GLY A 166 -13.41 -9.48 -1.57
N THR A 167 -13.54 -9.70 -0.28
CA THR A 167 -12.89 -8.90 0.76
C THR A 167 -11.79 -9.71 1.42
N TYR A 168 -10.67 -9.07 1.66
CA TYR A 168 -9.46 -9.69 2.19
C TYR A 168 -8.93 -8.90 3.36
N VAL A 169 -8.32 -9.58 4.32
CA VAL A 169 -7.62 -8.96 5.43
C VAL A 169 -6.16 -8.78 5.05
N VAL A 170 -5.71 -7.54 5.06
CA VAL A 170 -4.31 -7.18 4.91
C VAL A 170 -3.71 -6.99 6.29
N LYS A 171 -2.79 -7.84 6.69
CA LYS A 171 -2.11 -7.79 7.98
C LYS A 171 -0.67 -7.33 7.78
N VAL A 172 -0.31 -6.24 8.42
CA VAL A 172 1.06 -5.74 8.46
C VAL A 172 1.65 -6.01 9.83
N LYS A 173 2.83 -6.61 9.87
CA LYS A 173 3.58 -6.89 11.10
C LYS A 173 4.97 -6.27 11.02
N ASN A 174 5.36 -5.56 12.09
CA ASN A 174 6.72 -5.02 12.29
C ASN A 174 7.17 -5.34 13.72
N GLY A 175 8.19 -6.18 13.85
CA GLY A 175 8.61 -6.71 15.14
C GLY A 175 7.50 -7.52 15.83
N SER A 176 7.15 -7.15 17.05
CA SER A 176 6.08 -7.78 17.83
C SER A 176 4.68 -7.22 17.53
N GLN A 177 4.61 -6.10 16.83
CA GLN A 177 3.35 -5.39 16.57
C GLN A 177 2.73 -5.76 15.23
N SER A 178 1.42 -5.64 15.14
CA SER A 178 0.69 -5.84 13.89
C SER A 178 -0.61 -5.06 13.85
N ALA A 179 -0.98 -4.62 12.65
CA ALA A 179 -2.27 -4.00 12.38
C ALA A 179 -2.91 -4.66 11.15
N LYS A 180 -4.21 -4.41 10.98
CA LYS A 180 -5.00 -4.97 9.88
C LYS A 180 -5.72 -3.86 9.12
N GLY A 181 -5.85 -4.03 7.83
CA GLY A 181 -6.70 -3.27 6.93
C GLY A 181 -7.60 -4.21 6.12
N LEU A 182 -8.56 -3.66 5.40
CA LEU A 182 -9.42 -4.42 4.50
C LEU A 182 -9.12 -4.03 3.05
N LEU A 183 -8.97 -5.02 2.19
CA LEU A 183 -8.84 -4.87 0.75
C LEU A 183 -10.07 -5.47 0.08
N THR A 184 -10.80 -4.67 -0.69
CA THR A 184 -12.01 -5.11 -1.42
C THR A 184 -11.78 -5.10 -2.92
N LEU A 185 -12.05 -6.23 -3.57
CA LEU A 185 -12.07 -6.39 -5.02
C LEU A 185 -13.53 -6.57 -5.49
N LYS A 186 -14.01 -5.62 -6.32
CA LYS A 186 -15.39 -5.59 -6.86
C LYS A 186 -15.48 -6.10 -8.28
#